data_f3de90b8997327f8e454154df2cad5a4
#
_entry.id   f3de90b8997327f8e454154df2cad5a4
#
_cell.length_a   1.000
_cell.length_b   1.000
_cell.length_c   1.000
_cell.angle_alpha   90.00
_cell.angle_beta   90.00
_cell.angle_gamma   90.00
#
_symmetry.space_group_name_H-M   'P 1'
#
loop_
_entity.id
_entity.type
_entity.pdbx_description
1 polymer ?
#
loop_
_entity_poly.entity_id
_entity_poly.type
_entity_poly.pdbx_seq_one_letter_code
_entity_poly.pdbx_strand_id
1 'polypeptide(L)'
;ISSSYIIPNKDIRKKFSEYLENSELANGNIFAYFAARAAYQNGTEWLKQMIDYIQGNMEYVVDFLHQHVPQIKPMIPQASFLIWLDCSGMNMNSNEIQDFMVKKAKLGLNKGITFGPGGERHLRLNIGCPRSVLNEAMSLLKKAMDEIG
;
A
#
# COMPACT_ATOMS: atom_id res chain seq x y z
N ILE A 1 -11.13 9.67 9.93
CA ILE A 1 -11.40 8.32 9.40
C ILE A 1 -12.67 7.82 10.08
N SER A 2 -13.63 7.30 9.33
CA SER A 2 -14.80 6.61 9.86
C SER A 2 -14.87 5.20 9.29
N SER A 3 -15.41 4.28 10.07
CA SER A 3 -15.61 2.88 9.69
C SER A 3 -17.03 2.48 9.96
N SER A 4 -17.56 1.54 9.19
CA SER A 4 -18.84 0.92 9.44
C SER A 4 -18.63 -0.55 9.79
N TYR A 5 -19.51 -1.08 10.62
CA TYR A 5 -19.51 -2.49 10.95
C TYR A 5 -20.92 -3.07 10.78
N ILE A 6 -20.99 -4.31 10.35
CA ILE A 6 -22.24 -5.06 10.20
C ILE A 6 -22.10 -6.33 11.03
N ILE A 7 -22.92 -6.45 12.09
CA ILE A 7 -22.94 -7.61 12.98
C ILE A 7 -24.36 -8.21 12.95
N PRO A 8 -24.58 -9.27 12.17
CA PRO A 8 -25.92 -9.89 12.04
C PRO A 8 -26.42 -10.48 13.36
N ASN A 9 -25.55 -11.11 14.14
CA ASN A 9 -25.89 -11.70 15.42
C ASN A 9 -26.24 -10.62 16.45
N LYS A 10 -27.45 -10.69 17.00
CA LYS A 10 -28.00 -9.68 17.92
C LYS A 10 -27.20 -9.58 19.23
N ASP A 11 -26.79 -10.70 19.79
CA ASP A 11 -26.13 -10.73 21.10
C ASP A 11 -24.71 -10.18 20.99
N ILE A 12 -24.00 -10.55 19.92
CA ILE A 12 -22.66 -9.99 19.64
C ILE A 12 -22.77 -8.49 19.37
N ARG A 13 -23.74 -8.07 18.55
CA ARG A 13 -23.95 -6.65 18.25
C ARG A 13 -24.24 -5.84 19.51
N LYS A 14 -25.11 -6.38 20.42
CA LYS A 14 -25.42 -5.71 21.67
C LYS A 14 -24.17 -5.53 22.55
N LYS A 15 -23.40 -6.61 22.77
CA LYS A 15 -22.14 -6.54 23.53
C LYS A 15 -21.15 -5.56 22.94
N PHE A 16 -21.02 -5.53 21.62
CA PHE A 16 -20.13 -4.62 20.92
C PHE A 16 -20.58 -3.16 21.08
N SER A 17 -21.87 -2.88 20.92
CA SER A 17 -22.43 -1.54 21.12
C SER A 17 -22.26 -1.05 22.56
N GLU A 18 -22.58 -1.90 23.54
CA GLU A 18 -22.38 -1.58 24.97
C GLU A 18 -20.90 -1.30 25.28
N TYR A 19 -19.97 -2.05 24.68
CA TYR A 19 -18.54 -1.80 24.83
C TYR A 19 -18.13 -0.42 24.27
N LEU A 20 -18.61 -0.06 23.08
CA LEU A 20 -18.32 1.24 22.47
C LEU A 20 -18.91 2.40 23.28
N GLU A 21 -20.15 2.25 23.75
CA GLU A 21 -20.84 3.27 24.58
C GLU A 21 -20.13 3.49 25.91
N ASN A 22 -19.80 2.40 26.61
CA ASN A 22 -19.10 2.45 27.89
C ASN A 22 -17.67 3.00 27.79
N SER A 23 -17.07 2.89 26.60
CA SER A 23 -15.72 3.41 26.31
C SER A 23 -15.74 4.81 25.69
N GLU A 24 -16.90 5.44 25.56
CA GLU A 24 -17.10 6.74 24.88
C GLU A 24 -16.62 6.75 23.39
N LEU A 25 -16.54 5.56 22.76
CA LEU A 25 -16.12 5.39 21.39
C LEU A 25 -17.29 5.33 20.38
N ALA A 26 -18.54 5.35 20.87
CA ALA A 26 -19.73 5.24 20.03
C ALA A 26 -19.98 6.50 19.18
N ASN A 27 -19.50 7.65 19.61
CA ASN A 27 -19.71 8.93 18.94
C ASN A 27 -18.63 9.15 17.87
N GLY A 28 -19.06 9.10 16.59
CA GLY A 28 -18.18 9.43 15.48
C GLY A 28 -17.96 10.94 15.33
N ASN A 29 -16.95 11.29 14.54
CA ASN A 29 -16.74 12.69 14.15
C ASN A 29 -17.86 13.14 13.20
N ILE A 30 -18.55 14.24 13.53
CA ILE A 30 -19.68 14.76 12.75
C ILE A 30 -19.28 15.05 11.29
N PHE A 31 -18.10 15.59 11.04
CA PHE A 31 -17.61 15.85 9.68
C PHE A 31 -17.42 14.56 8.88
N ALA A 32 -17.13 13.44 9.52
CA ALA A 32 -16.98 12.15 8.85
C ALA A 32 -18.30 11.67 8.22
N TYR A 33 -19.44 11.93 8.86
CA TYR A 33 -20.77 11.59 8.31
C TYR A 33 -21.07 12.41 7.05
N PHE A 34 -20.85 13.71 7.10
CA PHE A 34 -21.06 14.58 5.93
C PHE A 34 -20.08 14.26 4.81
N ALA A 35 -18.82 14.03 5.12
CA ALA A 35 -17.80 13.65 4.13
C ALA A 35 -18.11 12.31 3.47
N ALA A 36 -18.48 11.29 4.24
CA ALA A 36 -18.88 9.99 3.71
C ALA A 36 -20.11 10.12 2.79
N ARG A 37 -21.13 10.84 3.23
CA ARG A 37 -22.34 11.10 2.42
C ARG A 37 -21.99 11.79 1.10
N ALA A 38 -21.18 12.85 1.15
CA ALA A 38 -20.76 13.58 -0.04
C ALA A 38 -19.96 12.71 -1.00
N ALA A 39 -19.02 11.89 -0.49
CA ALA A 39 -18.23 10.96 -1.29
C ALA A 39 -19.11 9.92 -2.00
N TYR A 40 -20.05 9.28 -1.29
CA TYR A 40 -20.94 8.29 -1.90
C TYR A 40 -21.94 8.90 -2.89
N GLN A 41 -22.41 10.13 -2.66
CA GLN A 41 -23.36 10.79 -3.56
C GLN A 41 -22.72 11.39 -4.80
N ASN A 42 -21.49 11.90 -4.70
CA ASN A 42 -20.87 12.72 -5.75
C ASN A 42 -19.48 12.25 -6.20
N GLY A 43 -18.90 11.24 -5.55
CA GLY A 43 -17.51 10.84 -5.77
C GLY A 43 -17.28 9.83 -6.89
N THR A 44 -18.29 9.37 -7.61
CA THR A 44 -18.17 8.27 -8.58
C THR A 44 -17.16 8.57 -9.68
N GLU A 45 -17.26 9.76 -10.30
CA GLU A 45 -16.37 10.13 -11.39
C GLU A 45 -14.91 10.30 -10.91
N TRP A 46 -14.72 10.93 -9.75
CA TRP A 46 -13.40 11.04 -9.13
C TRP A 46 -12.79 9.67 -8.81
N LEU A 47 -13.61 8.76 -8.27
CA LEU A 47 -13.18 7.38 -7.96
C LEU A 47 -12.73 6.64 -9.21
N LYS A 48 -13.47 6.77 -10.32
CA LYS A 48 -13.10 6.16 -11.59
C LYS A 48 -11.76 6.66 -12.10
N GLN A 49 -11.58 7.99 -12.16
CA GLN A 49 -10.33 8.60 -12.59
C GLN A 49 -9.15 8.20 -11.70
N MET A 50 -9.36 8.12 -10.39
CA MET A 50 -8.35 7.69 -9.43
C MET A 50 -7.96 6.23 -9.65
N ILE A 51 -8.92 5.34 -9.89
CA ILE A 51 -8.65 3.93 -10.18
C ILE A 51 -7.86 3.78 -11.48
N ASP A 52 -8.26 4.48 -12.55
CA ASP A 52 -7.57 4.46 -13.85
C ASP A 52 -6.12 4.98 -13.70
N TYR A 53 -5.93 6.02 -12.89
CA TYR A 53 -4.60 6.57 -12.62
C TYR A 53 -3.70 5.57 -11.86
N ILE A 54 -4.24 4.93 -10.82
CA ILE A 54 -3.51 3.92 -10.04
C ILE A 54 -3.19 2.69 -10.89
N GLN A 55 -4.12 2.26 -11.74
CA GLN A 55 -3.89 1.17 -12.68
C GLN A 55 -2.71 1.48 -13.59
N GLY A 56 -2.67 2.67 -14.19
CA GLY A 56 -1.54 3.10 -14.99
C GLY A 56 -0.22 3.17 -14.20
N ASN A 57 -0.25 3.58 -12.93
CA ASN A 57 0.92 3.56 -12.05
C ASN A 57 1.42 2.13 -11.80
N MET A 58 0.50 1.20 -11.58
CA MET A 58 0.81 -0.21 -11.39
C MET A 58 1.50 -0.80 -12.64
N GLU A 59 0.90 -0.62 -13.80
CA GLU A 59 1.44 -1.09 -15.09
C GLU A 59 2.86 -0.54 -15.31
N TYR A 60 3.05 0.76 -15.11
CA TYR A 60 4.36 1.38 -15.21
C TYR A 60 5.42 0.73 -14.29
N VAL A 61 5.10 0.51 -13.01
CA VAL A 61 6.06 -0.08 -12.07
C VAL A 61 6.37 -1.52 -12.44
N VAL A 62 5.36 -2.30 -12.81
CA VAL A 62 5.52 -3.70 -13.24
C VAL A 62 6.43 -3.79 -14.47
N ASP A 63 6.14 -3.01 -15.50
CA ASP A 63 6.93 -2.99 -16.74
C ASP A 63 8.36 -2.53 -16.49
N PHE A 64 8.52 -1.48 -15.68
CA PHE A 64 9.85 -0.97 -15.32
C PHE A 64 10.70 -2.02 -14.60
N LEU A 65 10.14 -2.70 -13.61
CA LEU A 65 10.87 -3.72 -12.86
C LEU A 65 11.22 -4.91 -13.76
N HIS A 66 10.30 -5.38 -14.59
CA HIS A 66 10.57 -6.48 -15.53
C HIS A 66 11.71 -6.15 -16.49
N GLN A 67 11.75 -4.91 -16.99
CA GLN A 67 12.73 -4.50 -17.99
C GLN A 67 14.10 -4.13 -17.42
N HIS A 68 14.13 -3.53 -16.21
CA HIS A 68 15.33 -2.90 -15.70
C HIS A 68 15.85 -3.49 -14.37
N VAL A 69 15.00 -4.18 -13.60
CA VAL A 69 15.34 -4.73 -12.28
C VAL A 69 14.68 -6.11 -12.10
N PRO A 70 14.99 -7.10 -12.95
CA PRO A 70 14.31 -8.41 -12.95
C PRO A 70 14.54 -9.22 -11.66
N GLN A 71 15.48 -8.82 -10.81
CA GLN A 71 15.75 -9.41 -9.50
C GLN A 71 14.62 -9.13 -8.49
N ILE A 72 13.79 -8.09 -8.73
CA ILE A 72 12.65 -7.72 -7.90
C ILE A 72 11.36 -8.05 -8.66
N LYS A 73 10.57 -8.96 -8.11
CA LYS A 73 9.32 -9.40 -8.74
C LYS A 73 8.11 -8.73 -8.09
N PRO A 74 7.37 -7.88 -8.82
CA PRO A 74 6.14 -7.30 -8.30
C PRO A 74 5.01 -8.32 -8.29
N MET A 75 4.29 -8.42 -7.17
CA MET A 75 3.03 -9.17 -7.09
C MET A 75 1.89 -8.20 -7.37
N ILE A 76 1.18 -8.44 -8.48
CA ILE A 76 0.10 -7.56 -8.96
C ILE A 76 -1.10 -7.66 -8.02
N PRO A 77 -1.51 -6.57 -7.35
CA PRO A 77 -2.65 -6.60 -6.45
C PRO A 77 -3.97 -6.61 -7.22
N GLN A 78 -4.97 -7.33 -6.73
CA GLN A 78 -6.34 -7.30 -7.26
C GLN A 78 -7.13 -6.08 -6.77
N ALA A 79 -6.64 -5.38 -5.76
CA ALA A 79 -7.23 -4.18 -5.17
C ALA A 79 -6.17 -3.36 -4.46
N SER A 80 -6.50 -2.11 -4.08
CA SER A 80 -5.61 -1.20 -3.39
C SER A 80 -4.55 -0.56 -4.31
N PHE A 81 -3.68 0.22 -3.71
CA PHE A 81 -2.58 0.95 -4.34
C PHE A 81 -1.21 0.51 -3.74
N LEU A 82 -1.14 -0.73 -3.27
CA LEU A 82 0.04 -1.29 -2.61
C LEU A 82 0.53 -2.50 -3.40
N ILE A 83 1.75 -2.44 -3.90
CA ILE A 83 2.41 -3.56 -4.58
C ILE A 83 3.32 -4.26 -3.57
N TRP A 84 3.23 -5.56 -3.52
CA TRP A 84 4.15 -6.41 -2.79
C TRP A 84 5.32 -6.80 -3.70
N LEU A 85 6.54 -6.55 -3.25
CA LEU A 85 7.76 -6.78 -4.01
C LEU A 85 8.51 -7.98 -3.41
N ASP A 86 8.66 -9.05 -4.17
CA ASP A 86 9.58 -10.14 -3.84
C ASP A 86 11.01 -9.77 -4.26
N CYS A 87 11.86 -9.52 -3.30
CA CYS A 87 13.26 -9.16 -3.47
C CYS A 87 14.21 -10.37 -3.31
N SER A 88 13.71 -11.60 -3.30
CA SER A 88 14.52 -12.81 -3.11
C SER A 88 15.62 -12.97 -4.17
N GLY A 89 15.37 -12.47 -5.38
CA GLY A 89 16.33 -12.50 -6.49
C GLY A 89 17.54 -11.57 -6.32
N MET A 90 17.54 -10.69 -5.30
CA MET A 90 18.70 -9.84 -5.00
C MET A 90 19.85 -10.59 -4.28
N ASN A 91 19.65 -11.83 -3.85
CA ASN A 91 20.61 -12.64 -3.09
C ASN A 91 21.09 -11.97 -1.78
N MET A 92 20.24 -11.17 -1.17
CA MET A 92 20.46 -10.44 0.08
C MET A 92 19.49 -10.94 1.17
N ASN A 93 19.89 -10.83 2.44
CA ASN A 93 18.98 -11.03 3.56
C ASN A 93 18.08 -9.80 3.78
N SER A 94 17.05 -9.93 4.63
CA SER A 94 16.04 -8.87 4.84
C SER A 94 16.63 -7.54 5.33
N ASN A 95 17.69 -7.58 6.14
CA ASN A 95 18.33 -6.36 6.63
C ASN A 95 19.20 -5.69 5.54
N GLU A 96 19.91 -6.49 4.76
CA GLU A 96 20.70 -6.01 3.63
C GLU A 96 19.81 -5.37 2.56
N ILE A 97 18.65 -5.99 2.23
CA ILE A 97 17.67 -5.41 1.32
C ILE A 97 17.18 -4.05 1.84
N GLN A 98 16.85 -3.96 3.13
CA GLN A 98 16.39 -2.70 3.72
C GLN A 98 17.48 -1.62 3.69
N ASP A 99 18.71 -1.98 4.06
CA ASP A 99 19.85 -1.07 4.03
C ASP A 99 20.15 -0.59 2.61
N PHE A 100 20.09 -1.49 1.64
CA PHE A 100 20.23 -1.16 0.22
C PHE A 100 19.16 -0.17 -0.23
N MET A 101 17.88 -0.46 0.05
CA MET A 101 16.78 0.42 -0.35
C MET A 101 16.90 1.81 0.25
N VAL A 102 17.22 1.92 1.55
CA VAL A 102 17.33 3.22 2.23
C VAL A 102 18.62 3.95 1.86
N LYS A 103 19.79 3.25 1.91
CA LYS A 103 21.09 3.90 1.79
C LYS A 103 21.54 4.10 0.35
N LYS A 104 21.20 3.16 -0.56
CA LYS A 104 21.60 3.21 -1.97
C LYS A 104 20.47 3.73 -2.85
N ALA A 105 19.35 3.07 -2.86
CA ALA A 105 18.20 3.47 -3.69
C ALA A 105 17.42 4.68 -3.16
N LYS A 106 17.67 5.13 -1.91
CA LYS A 106 16.96 6.26 -1.25
C LYS A 106 15.44 6.07 -1.16
N LEU A 107 15.00 4.83 -1.03
CA LEU A 107 13.58 4.45 -0.95
C LEU A 107 13.23 3.96 0.46
N GLY A 108 12.22 4.60 1.08
CA GLY A 108 11.68 4.23 2.39
C GLY A 108 10.49 3.28 2.27
N LEU A 109 10.72 2.00 1.90
CA LEU A 109 9.67 1.02 1.74
C LEU A 109 9.34 0.31 3.07
N ASN A 110 8.10 -0.19 3.21
CA ASN A 110 7.73 -0.97 4.38
C ASN A 110 8.34 -2.38 4.30
N LYS A 111 8.96 -2.82 5.39
CA LYS A 111 9.51 -4.18 5.51
C LYS A 111 8.39 -5.22 5.53
N GLY A 112 8.51 -6.26 4.72
CA GLY A 112 7.52 -7.33 4.66
C GLY A 112 7.37 -8.09 5.98
N ILE A 113 8.46 -8.32 6.70
CA ILE A 113 8.44 -9.01 8.00
C ILE A 113 7.52 -8.34 9.04
N THR A 114 7.24 -7.04 8.93
CA THR A 114 6.30 -6.34 9.83
C THR A 114 4.85 -6.77 9.64
N PHE A 115 4.55 -7.50 8.56
CA PHE A 115 3.22 -8.03 8.26
C PHE A 115 3.04 -9.50 8.64
N GLY A 116 4.09 -10.15 9.17
CA GLY A 116 4.04 -11.51 9.67
C GLY A 116 5.03 -12.47 8.99
N PRO A 117 4.99 -13.76 9.37
CA PRO A 117 5.81 -14.80 8.78
C PRO A 117 5.59 -14.91 7.27
N GLY A 118 6.66 -15.18 6.53
CA GLY A 118 6.65 -15.19 5.04
C GLY A 118 6.91 -13.83 4.41
N GLY A 119 7.01 -12.75 5.21
CA GLY A 119 7.38 -11.42 4.71
C GLY A 119 8.89 -11.18 4.58
N GLU A 120 9.71 -12.19 4.88
CA GLU A 120 11.15 -12.11 4.73
C GLU A 120 11.52 -11.83 3.28
N ARG A 121 12.45 -10.93 3.06
CA ARG A 121 12.90 -10.46 1.74
C ARG A 121 11.79 -9.88 0.85
N HIS A 122 10.67 -9.47 1.46
CA HIS A 122 9.62 -8.74 0.77
C HIS A 122 9.56 -7.29 1.24
N LEU A 123 9.12 -6.42 0.35
CA LEU A 123 8.89 -5.00 0.63
C LEU A 123 7.51 -4.59 0.09
N ARG A 124 6.89 -3.59 0.73
CA ARG A 124 5.63 -3.03 0.26
C ARG A 124 5.85 -1.64 -0.32
N LEU A 125 5.55 -1.49 -1.60
CA LEU A 125 5.59 -0.23 -2.34
C LEU A 125 4.19 0.39 -2.41
N ASN A 126 4.09 1.68 -2.10
CA ASN A 126 2.88 2.47 -2.29
C ASN A 126 2.96 3.19 -3.65
N ILE A 127 1.98 2.94 -4.53
CA ILE A 127 1.87 3.55 -5.87
C ILE A 127 0.77 4.62 -5.96
N GLY A 128 0.08 4.91 -4.86
CA GLY A 128 -0.93 5.97 -4.75
C GLY A 128 -0.31 7.36 -4.63
N CYS A 129 0.59 7.69 -5.52
CA CYS A 129 1.29 8.97 -5.57
C CYS A 129 1.41 9.49 -7.03
N PRO A 130 1.83 10.74 -7.24
CA PRO A 130 2.06 11.27 -8.58
C PRO A 130 3.06 10.41 -9.37
N ARG A 131 2.83 10.24 -10.68
CA ARG A 131 3.70 9.49 -11.59
C ARG A 131 5.15 9.98 -11.56
N SER A 132 5.38 11.29 -11.39
CA SER A 132 6.72 11.87 -11.29
C SER A 132 7.52 11.30 -10.11
N VAL A 133 6.85 11.06 -8.97
CA VAL A 133 7.47 10.45 -7.78
C VAL A 133 7.85 8.99 -8.06
N LEU A 134 7.00 8.24 -8.76
CA LEU A 134 7.33 6.87 -9.17
C LEU A 134 8.48 6.83 -10.18
N ASN A 135 8.51 7.75 -11.13
CA ASN A 135 9.60 7.86 -12.11
C ASN A 135 10.94 8.09 -11.41
N GLU A 136 10.98 9.01 -10.45
CA GLU A 136 12.17 9.28 -9.65
C GLU A 136 12.57 8.03 -8.84
N ALA A 137 11.63 7.43 -8.13
CA ALA A 137 11.86 6.23 -7.32
C ALA A 137 12.41 5.06 -8.15
N MET A 138 11.82 4.78 -9.29
CA MET A 138 12.26 3.70 -10.17
C MET A 138 13.64 3.99 -10.80
N SER A 139 13.91 5.25 -11.15
CA SER A 139 15.23 5.66 -11.66
C SER A 139 16.33 5.52 -10.60
N LEU A 140 16.05 5.91 -9.36
CA LEU A 140 16.98 5.74 -8.23
C LEU A 140 17.24 4.26 -7.93
N LEU A 141 16.19 3.44 -7.95
CA LEU A 141 16.31 1.99 -7.76
C LEU A 141 17.18 1.37 -8.84
N LYS A 142 16.91 1.67 -10.12
CA LYS A 142 17.71 1.17 -11.24
C LYS A 142 19.18 1.55 -11.07
N LYS A 143 19.45 2.84 -10.82
CA LYS A 143 20.82 3.34 -10.62
C LYS A 143 21.54 2.58 -9.51
N ALA A 144 20.88 2.37 -8.36
CA ALA A 144 21.46 1.63 -7.25
C ALA A 144 21.72 0.15 -7.58
N MET A 145 20.85 -0.47 -8.38
CA MET A 145 21.04 -1.85 -8.84
C MET A 145 22.21 -1.96 -9.83
N ASP A 146 22.36 -1.01 -10.75
CA ASP A 146 23.46 -0.96 -11.71
C ASP A 146 24.85 -0.83 -11.01
N GLU A 147 24.89 -0.28 -9.78
CA GLU A 147 26.12 -0.15 -8.98
C GLU A 147 26.57 -1.47 -8.30
N ILE A 148 25.70 -2.46 -8.20
CA ILE A 148 26.01 -3.73 -7.49
C ILE A 148 26.03 -4.96 -8.41
N GLY A 149 25.57 -4.82 -9.65
CA GLY A 149 25.61 -5.86 -10.70
C GLY A 149 26.73 -5.69 -11.61
#